data_68affbd53e6ced8449f28dc74859de79
#
_entry.id   68affbd53e6ced8449f28dc74859de79
#
_cell.length_a   1.000
_cell.length_b   1.000
_cell.length_c   1.000
_cell.angle_alpha   90.00
_cell.angle_beta   90.00
_cell.angle_gamma   90.00
#
_symmetry.space_group_name_H-M   'P 1'
#
loop_
_entity.id
_entity.type
_entity.pdbx_description
1 polymer ?
#
loop_
_entity_poly.entity_id
_entity_poly.type
_entity_poly.pdbx_seq_one_letter_code
_entity_poly.pdbx_strand_id
1 'polypeptide(L)'
;MKNIKSRRSGFTLVEIMIVVAIIGLLASIAVPNYMESRKKVQMNVCINNLHQIEGAVQRWSLEMHKDESQPVSYSDIRSYLKNAVVCPSGGTSFEDSYTMTTVDAPPLCQRKPATHQLPP
;
A
#
# COMPACT_ATOMS: atom_id res chain seq x y z
N MET A 1 -42.23 -54.21 1.64
CA MET A 1 -41.29 -53.14 1.30
C MET A 1 -41.66 -51.85 2.03
N LYS A 2 -40.89 -51.46 3.03
CA LYS A 2 -41.10 -50.20 3.76
C LYS A 2 -40.53 -49.06 2.94
N ASN A 3 -41.38 -48.18 2.41
CA ASN A 3 -40.95 -46.94 1.79
C ASN A 3 -40.41 -45.99 2.87
N ILE A 4 -39.10 -45.89 2.98
CA ILE A 4 -38.45 -44.89 3.81
C ILE A 4 -38.59 -43.57 3.06
N LYS A 5 -39.61 -42.77 3.40
CA LYS A 5 -39.70 -41.38 2.96
C LYS A 5 -38.53 -40.62 3.61
N SER A 6 -37.48 -40.38 2.84
CA SER A 6 -36.42 -39.45 3.19
C SER A 6 -37.01 -38.07 3.46
N ARG A 7 -37.08 -37.64 4.73
CA ARG A 7 -37.45 -36.28 5.11
C ARG A 7 -36.32 -35.36 4.67
N ARG A 8 -36.46 -34.75 3.51
CA ARG A 8 -35.61 -33.65 3.10
C ARG A 8 -36.00 -32.42 3.94
N SER A 9 -35.22 -32.13 4.98
CA SER A 9 -35.36 -30.89 5.73
C SER A 9 -34.63 -29.78 4.94
N GLY A 10 -35.38 -28.77 4.49
CA GLY A 10 -34.84 -27.56 3.88
C GLY A 10 -34.77 -26.42 4.89
N PHE A 11 -33.99 -25.41 4.61
CA PHE A 11 -33.95 -24.18 5.38
C PHE A 11 -35.22 -23.38 5.21
N THR A 12 -35.66 -22.69 6.26
CA THR A 12 -36.78 -21.77 6.18
C THR A 12 -36.32 -20.42 5.61
N LEU A 13 -37.25 -19.70 4.97
CA LEU A 13 -36.98 -18.36 4.44
C LEU A 13 -36.58 -17.39 5.56
N VAL A 14 -37.18 -17.52 6.75
CA VAL A 14 -36.86 -16.66 7.91
C VAL A 14 -35.46 -16.91 8.42
N GLU A 15 -34.96 -18.14 8.44
CA GLU A 15 -33.57 -18.46 8.84
C GLU A 15 -32.56 -17.75 7.95
N ILE A 16 -32.76 -17.77 6.65
CA ILE A 16 -31.88 -17.08 5.70
C ILE A 16 -31.99 -15.55 5.84
N MET A 17 -33.19 -15.02 6.06
CA MET A 17 -33.38 -13.58 6.28
C MET A 17 -32.63 -13.08 7.51
N ILE A 18 -32.69 -13.81 8.62
CA ILE A 18 -31.99 -13.46 9.86
C ILE A 18 -30.45 -13.46 9.63
N VAL A 19 -29.94 -14.49 8.97
CA VAL A 19 -28.51 -14.61 8.66
C VAL A 19 -28.02 -13.44 7.80
N VAL A 20 -28.72 -13.13 6.73
CA VAL A 20 -28.39 -12.01 5.84
C VAL A 20 -28.48 -10.68 6.57
N ALA A 21 -29.45 -10.48 7.44
CA ALA A 21 -29.59 -9.26 8.24
C ALA A 21 -28.39 -9.06 9.19
N ILE A 22 -27.94 -10.12 9.87
CA ILE A 22 -26.78 -10.07 10.76
C ILE A 22 -25.49 -9.78 9.98
N ILE A 23 -25.28 -10.46 8.86
CA ILE A 23 -24.12 -10.23 7.98
C ILE A 23 -24.11 -8.77 7.49
N GLY A 24 -25.23 -8.25 7.05
CA GLY A 24 -25.38 -6.86 6.60
C GLY A 24 -25.04 -5.84 7.70
N LEU A 25 -25.52 -6.09 8.92
CA LEU A 25 -25.23 -5.24 10.09
C LEU A 25 -23.73 -5.24 10.41
N LEU A 26 -23.10 -6.40 10.47
CA LEU A 26 -21.67 -6.52 10.75
C LEU A 26 -20.83 -5.91 9.62
N ALA A 27 -21.18 -6.14 8.38
CA ALA A 27 -20.52 -5.59 7.22
C ALA A 27 -20.58 -4.05 7.20
N SER A 28 -21.68 -3.45 7.61
CA SER A 28 -21.85 -1.99 7.64
C SER A 28 -20.83 -1.28 8.54
N ILE A 29 -20.35 -1.96 9.58
CA ILE A 29 -19.33 -1.43 10.49
C ILE A 29 -17.92 -1.83 10.03
N ALA A 30 -17.75 -3.07 9.57
CA ALA A 30 -16.44 -3.62 9.22
C ALA A 30 -15.84 -3.01 7.96
N VAL A 31 -16.64 -2.77 6.91
CA VAL A 31 -16.15 -2.27 5.62
C VAL A 31 -15.52 -0.87 5.73
N PRO A 32 -16.16 0.16 6.33
CA PRO A 32 -15.54 1.48 6.44
C PRO A 32 -14.26 1.46 7.28
N ASN A 33 -14.22 0.70 8.37
CA ASN A 33 -13.03 0.56 9.20
C ASN A 33 -11.87 -0.10 8.44
N TYR A 34 -12.16 -1.13 7.65
CA TYR A 34 -11.18 -1.78 6.79
C TYR A 34 -10.60 -0.82 5.75
N MET A 35 -11.44 -0.03 5.09
CA MET A 35 -11.00 0.94 4.08
C MET A 35 -10.09 2.01 4.66
N GLU A 36 -10.37 2.49 5.86
CA GLU A 36 -9.52 3.46 6.56
C GLU A 36 -8.18 2.84 6.97
N SER A 37 -8.20 1.64 7.53
CA SER A 37 -7.00 0.90 7.90
C SER A 37 -6.10 0.62 6.69
N ARG A 38 -6.69 0.26 5.56
CA ARG A 38 -5.96 0.05 4.31
C ARG A 38 -5.24 1.32 3.85
N LYS A 39 -5.88 2.48 3.92
CA LYS A 39 -5.25 3.77 3.58
C LYS A 39 -4.05 4.08 4.48
N LYS A 40 -4.16 3.83 5.78
CA LYS A 40 -3.06 4.01 6.74
C LYS A 40 -1.88 3.09 6.43
N VAL A 41 -2.15 1.82 6.13
CA VAL A 41 -1.10 0.86 5.75
C VAL A 41 -0.41 1.29 4.46
N GLN A 42 -1.15 1.69 3.44
CA GLN A 42 -0.58 2.19 2.18
C GLN A 42 0.30 3.42 2.40
N MET A 43 -0.12 4.34 3.25
CA MET A 43 0.67 5.51 3.63
C MET A 43 1.98 5.10 4.32
N ASN A 44 1.93 4.22 5.31
CA ASN A 44 3.11 3.77 6.04
C ASN A 44 4.10 3.03 5.14
N VAL A 45 3.60 2.18 4.26
CA VAL A 45 4.44 1.48 3.27
C VAL A 45 5.11 2.48 2.33
N CYS A 46 4.38 3.48 1.85
CA CYS A 46 4.93 4.52 0.99
C CYS A 46 6.01 5.35 1.70
N ILE A 47 5.78 5.74 2.96
CA ILE A 47 6.79 6.46 3.77
C ILE A 47 8.03 5.60 3.99
N ASN A 48 7.86 4.31 4.26
CA ASN A 48 9.00 3.39 4.37
C ASN A 48 9.78 3.27 3.06
N ASN A 49 9.09 3.26 1.93
CA ASN A 49 9.71 3.29 0.61
C ASN A 49 10.52 4.59 0.39
N LEU A 50 9.99 5.73 0.81
CA LEU A 50 10.72 7.00 0.76
C LEU A 50 12.00 6.97 1.60
N HIS A 51 11.97 6.38 2.80
CA HIS A 51 13.17 6.18 3.61
C HIS A 51 14.21 5.27 2.94
N GLN A 52 13.76 4.23 2.26
CA GLN A 52 14.66 3.35 1.50
C GLN A 52 15.31 4.09 0.33
N ILE A 53 14.56 4.93 -0.36
CA ILE A 53 15.07 5.76 -1.47
C ILE A 53 16.09 6.76 -0.93
N GLU A 54 15.77 7.46 0.15
CA GLU A 54 16.71 8.39 0.80
C GLU A 54 18.00 7.70 1.21
N GLY A 55 17.93 6.54 1.86
CA GLY A 55 19.10 5.74 2.22
C GLY A 55 19.93 5.29 1.01
N ALA A 56 19.28 4.95 -0.10
CA ALA A 56 19.96 4.58 -1.34
C ALA A 56 20.67 5.78 -1.97
N VAL A 57 20.05 6.95 -1.97
CA VAL A 57 20.66 8.21 -2.45
C VAL A 57 21.91 8.56 -1.63
N GLN A 58 21.82 8.47 -0.32
CA GLN A 58 22.96 8.75 0.56
C GLN A 58 24.12 7.78 0.34
N ARG A 59 23.85 6.48 0.21
CA ARG A 59 24.89 5.48 -0.09
C ARG A 59 25.56 5.75 -1.43
N TRP A 60 24.76 6.01 -2.46
CA TRP A 60 25.28 6.35 -3.78
C TRP A 60 26.16 7.61 -3.76
N SER A 61 25.72 8.67 -3.07
CA SER A 61 26.47 9.92 -2.97
C SER A 61 27.81 9.74 -2.26
N LEU A 62 27.85 8.93 -1.19
CA LEU A 62 29.07 8.62 -0.45
C LEU A 62 30.06 7.79 -1.28
N GLU A 63 29.58 6.76 -1.96
CA GLU A 63 30.44 5.90 -2.80
C GLU A 63 30.98 6.62 -4.03
N MET A 64 30.17 7.48 -4.64
CA MET A 64 30.54 8.22 -5.85
C MET A 64 31.13 9.62 -5.56
N HIS A 65 31.30 9.96 -4.29
CA HIS A 65 31.81 11.27 -3.85
C HIS A 65 31.04 12.44 -4.46
N LYS A 66 29.71 12.37 -4.43
CA LYS A 66 28.81 13.38 -4.97
C LYS A 66 28.45 14.43 -3.92
N ASP A 67 28.39 15.67 -4.36
CA ASP A 67 27.95 16.79 -3.53
C ASP A 67 26.40 16.79 -3.34
N GLU A 68 25.94 17.47 -2.30
CA GLU A 68 24.53 17.59 -1.95
C GLU A 68 23.67 18.19 -3.06
N SER A 69 24.23 19.09 -3.86
CA SER A 69 23.56 19.75 -4.99
C SER A 69 23.48 18.91 -6.27
N GLN A 70 24.12 17.73 -6.30
CA GLN A 70 24.14 16.88 -7.48
C GLN A 70 22.77 16.30 -7.78
N PRO A 71 22.33 16.29 -9.06
CA PRO A 71 21.10 15.65 -9.47
C PRO A 71 21.21 14.12 -9.34
N VAL A 72 20.11 13.50 -8.94
CA VAL A 72 20.00 12.05 -8.76
C VAL A 72 18.89 11.51 -9.64
N SER A 73 19.18 10.44 -10.36
CA SER A 73 18.20 9.71 -11.14
C SER A 73 17.96 8.29 -10.58
N TYR A 74 16.86 7.68 -10.99
CA TYR A 74 16.56 6.30 -10.57
C TYR A 74 17.65 5.30 -11.01
N SER A 75 18.24 5.50 -12.18
CA SER A 75 19.32 4.64 -12.67
C SER A 75 20.56 4.65 -11.77
N ASP A 76 20.81 5.75 -11.07
CA ASP A 76 21.96 5.90 -10.17
C ASP A 76 21.79 5.07 -8.88
N ILE A 77 20.57 5.02 -8.35
CA ILE A 77 20.27 4.37 -7.07
C ILE A 77 19.67 2.97 -7.20
N ARG A 78 19.32 2.55 -8.40
CA ARG A 78 18.65 1.25 -8.65
C ARG A 78 19.40 0.06 -8.04
N SER A 79 20.74 0.06 -8.12
CA SER A 79 21.59 -1.00 -7.58
C SER A 79 21.62 -1.05 -6.05
N TYR A 80 21.28 0.06 -5.39
CA TYR A 80 21.20 0.18 -3.92
C TYR A 80 19.85 -0.17 -3.33
N LEU A 81 18.84 -0.34 -4.18
CA LEU A 81 17.52 -0.78 -3.79
C LEU A 81 17.40 -2.30 -3.97
N LYS A 82 16.96 -3.00 -2.92
CA LYS A 82 16.81 -4.46 -2.96
C LYS A 82 15.71 -4.93 -3.90
N ASN A 83 14.64 -4.14 -4.00
CA ASN A 83 13.45 -4.46 -4.79
C ASN A 83 12.99 -3.22 -5.56
N ALA A 84 12.20 -3.46 -6.60
CA ALA A 84 11.47 -2.38 -7.25
C ALA A 84 10.50 -1.73 -6.24
N VAL A 85 10.69 -0.45 -5.98
CA VAL A 85 9.92 0.33 -5.01
C VAL A 85 8.83 1.10 -5.75
N VAL A 86 7.59 0.82 -5.44
CA VAL A 86 6.42 1.48 -6.03
C VAL A 86 5.43 1.92 -4.96
N CYS A 87 4.68 2.99 -5.22
CA CYS A 87 3.67 3.46 -4.29
C CYS A 87 2.46 2.52 -4.29
N PRO A 88 2.05 1.96 -3.15
CA PRO A 88 0.90 1.05 -3.06
C PRO A 88 -0.45 1.73 -3.34
N SER A 89 -0.48 3.06 -3.41
CA SER A 89 -1.66 3.85 -3.75
C SER A 89 -1.80 4.09 -5.27
N GLY A 90 -1.54 3.08 -6.07
CA GLY A 90 -1.75 3.10 -7.52
C GLY A 90 -0.48 3.31 -8.36
N GLY A 91 0.71 3.19 -7.76
CA GLY A 91 1.97 3.18 -8.50
C GLY A 91 2.16 1.88 -9.28
N THR A 92 2.72 1.98 -10.48
CA THR A 92 3.05 0.83 -11.35
C THR A 92 4.54 0.71 -11.60
N SER A 93 5.25 1.83 -11.58
CA SER A 93 6.70 1.92 -11.73
C SER A 93 7.30 2.89 -10.72
N PHE A 94 8.63 2.94 -10.63
CA PHE A 94 9.30 3.91 -9.79
C PHE A 94 9.04 5.35 -10.25
N GLU A 95 9.14 5.58 -11.56
CA GLU A 95 9.00 6.90 -12.18
C GLU A 95 7.61 7.51 -12.00
N ASP A 96 6.57 6.68 -11.94
CA ASP A 96 5.20 7.16 -11.71
C ASP A 96 4.84 7.30 -10.23
N SER A 97 5.67 6.72 -9.34
CA SER A 97 5.44 6.68 -7.90
C SER A 97 6.22 7.75 -7.13
N TYR A 98 7.47 7.97 -7.50
CA TYR A 98 8.39 8.81 -6.73
C TYR A 98 9.16 9.79 -7.62
N THR A 99 9.49 10.95 -7.05
CA THR A 99 10.34 11.96 -7.67
C THR A 99 11.55 12.24 -6.79
N MET A 100 12.70 12.34 -7.41
CA MET A 100 13.95 12.81 -6.78
C MET A 100 14.51 13.94 -7.60
N THR A 101 15.18 14.88 -6.96
CA THR A 101 15.83 16.02 -7.61
C THR A 101 17.34 16.01 -7.37
N THR A 102 17.77 16.25 -6.16
CA THR A 102 19.17 16.31 -5.74
C THR A 102 19.43 15.41 -4.54
N VAL A 103 20.71 15.22 -4.20
CA VAL A 103 21.12 14.41 -3.05
C VAL A 103 20.54 14.93 -1.73
N ASP A 104 20.52 16.25 -1.54
CA ASP A 104 20.02 16.90 -0.33
C ASP A 104 18.47 16.94 -0.27
N ALA A 105 17.80 16.98 -1.41
CA ALA A 105 16.36 17.08 -1.45
C ALA A 105 15.69 15.74 -1.11
N PRO A 106 14.69 15.71 -0.18
CA PRO A 106 14.00 14.50 0.15
C PRO A 106 13.19 13.97 -1.06
N PRO A 107 13.12 12.66 -1.25
CA PRO A 107 12.25 12.08 -2.28
C PRO A 107 10.78 12.34 -1.95
N LEU A 108 9.96 12.50 -3.00
CA LEU A 108 8.54 12.82 -2.87
C LEU A 108 7.68 11.74 -3.54
N CYS A 109 6.53 11.45 -2.94
CA CYS A 109 5.52 10.61 -3.55
C CYS A 109 4.66 11.43 -4.52
N GLN A 110 4.55 10.98 -5.78
CA GLN A 110 3.72 11.62 -6.79
C GLN A 110 2.23 11.27 -6.67
N ARG A 111 1.92 10.09 -6.12
CA ARG A 111 0.54 9.58 -6.02
C ARG A 111 -0.29 10.26 -4.92
N LYS A 112 0.34 10.50 -3.79
CA LYS A 112 -0.30 11.13 -2.61
C LYS A 112 0.66 12.11 -1.94
N PRO A 113 1.06 13.20 -2.60
CA PRO A 113 2.10 14.10 -2.09
C PRO A 113 1.73 14.79 -0.78
N ALA A 114 0.43 14.97 -0.50
CA ALA A 114 -0.03 15.63 0.72
C ALA A 114 0.08 14.78 1.99
N THR A 115 0.00 13.47 1.86
CA THR A 115 -0.07 12.54 3.01
C THR A 115 1.11 11.58 3.08
N HIS A 116 1.70 11.23 1.94
CA HIS A 116 2.83 10.31 1.84
C HIS A 116 4.13 11.09 1.78
N GLN A 117 4.53 11.64 2.92
CA GLN A 117 5.75 12.47 3.05
C GLN A 117 6.66 11.92 4.14
N LEU A 118 7.96 12.13 3.96
CA LEU A 118 8.91 11.92 5.04
C LEU A 118 8.64 12.95 6.16
N PRO A 119 8.76 12.53 7.43
CA PRO A 119 8.69 13.49 8.54
C PRO A 119 9.85 14.49 8.43
N PRO A 120 9.62 15.73 8.88
CA PRO A 120 10.65 16.77 8.86
C PRO A 120 11.85 16.45 9.73
#